data_b5e80a01e72a12dc2fe45a80b693071f
#
_entry.id   b5e80a01e72a12dc2fe45a80b693071f
#
_cell.length_a   1.000
_cell.length_b   1.000
_cell.length_c   1.000
_cell.angle_alpha   90.00
_cell.angle_beta   90.00
_cell.angle_gamma   90.00
#
_symmetry.space_group_name_H-M   'P 1'
#
loop_
_entity.id
_entity.type
_entity.pdbx_description
1 polymer ?
#
loop_
_entity_poly.entity_id
_entity_poly.type
_entity_poly.pdbx_seq_one_letter_code
_entity_poly.pdbx_strand_id
1 'polypeptide(L)'
;MRRPTLRAMSIAQTPCPAPWPAPWPALRAARHAVVPRRPVILHGPHGPVPVGSVAEAHLPALAAWPQWIGIAPEAVTLHFGGGIEAIDSHWATVNEALRAQGLIVAWRDEPYGVWDEQEMSHATIERAASRFWGTLTLGAHCNGYVVDALGRPTHLWVAQRSLDKPTDPGMLDNLIGGGVPLGQSPWDALQREAFEEAGLAPDEIALATPGRVVALHCDIPEGLQREHLHVYDLRLPAGRAPQNQDGEVAWHQCWPVAEALAAAAEGRFTTDAALATLDFAVRHGVVAAHDPLAVALEALVAGAASGAPAAR
;
A
#
# COMPACT_ATOMS: atom_id res chain seq x y z
N MET A 1 -2.21 -28.41 60.52
CA MET A 1 -2.01 -28.20 59.08
C MET A 1 -2.56 -26.84 58.72
N ARG A 2 -1.70 -25.83 58.51
CA ARG A 2 -2.11 -24.49 58.07
C ARG A 2 -1.99 -24.42 56.56
N ARG A 3 -3.07 -24.00 55.83
CA ARG A 3 -3.08 -23.79 54.42
C ARG A 3 -2.25 -22.52 54.08
N PRO A 4 -1.40 -22.53 53.05
CA PRO A 4 -0.69 -21.33 52.62
C PRO A 4 -1.67 -20.38 51.90
N THR A 5 -1.71 -19.15 52.34
CA THR A 5 -2.37 -18.00 51.70
C THR A 5 -1.66 -17.64 50.41
N LEU A 6 -2.34 -17.76 49.27
CA LEU A 6 -1.88 -17.25 47.99
C LEU A 6 -1.80 -15.71 48.07
N ARG A 7 -0.57 -15.21 48.05
CA ARG A 7 -0.28 -13.78 47.87
C ARG A 7 -0.65 -13.37 46.44
N ALA A 8 -1.63 -12.49 46.30
CA ALA A 8 -1.97 -11.88 45.01
C ALA A 8 -0.73 -11.14 44.48
N MET A 9 -0.15 -11.65 43.39
CA MET A 9 0.86 -10.92 42.63
C MET A 9 0.16 -9.73 41.98
N SER A 10 0.49 -8.53 42.47
CA SER A 10 0.15 -7.28 41.80
C SER A 10 0.78 -7.28 40.40
N ILE A 11 -0.04 -7.36 39.36
CA ILE A 11 0.39 -7.16 37.98
C ILE A 11 0.73 -5.67 37.89
N ALA A 12 2.03 -5.36 37.92
CA ALA A 12 2.50 -4.02 37.59
C ALA A 12 1.92 -3.62 36.22
N GLN A 13 1.11 -2.59 36.21
CA GLN A 13 0.70 -1.94 34.96
C GLN A 13 1.98 -1.47 34.28
N THR A 14 2.31 -2.08 33.15
CA THR A 14 3.39 -1.58 32.29
C THR A 14 3.02 -0.13 31.95
N PRO A 15 3.88 0.85 32.23
CA PRO A 15 3.58 2.23 31.90
C PRO A 15 3.36 2.33 30.40
N CYS A 16 2.31 3.06 30.00
CA CYS A 16 2.09 3.45 28.61
C CYS A 16 3.41 4.04 28.10
N PRO A 17 4.00 3.52 27.03
CA PRO A 17 5.26 4.06 26.53
C PRO A 17 5.12 5.55 26.29
N ALA A 18 6.20 6.29 26.56
CA ALA A 18 6.29 7.72 26.26
C ALA A 18 5.82 7.99 24.83
N PRO A 19 5.30 9.20 24.53
CA PRO A 19 4.80 9.51 23.20
C PRO A 19 5.84 9.11 22.16
N TRP A 20 5.39 8.36 21.15
CA TRP A 20 6.23 7.83 20.08
C TRP A 20 7.09 8.96 19.51
N PRO A 21 8.40 8.75 19.26
CA PRO A 21 9.25 9.81 18.73
C PRO A 21 8.67 10.31 17.40
N ALA A 22 8.35 11.59 17.34
CA ALA A 22 8.06 12.25 16.08
C ALA A 22 9.38 12.46 15.31
N PRO A 23 9.35 12.41 13.98
CA PRO A 23 8.19 12.23 13.12
C PRO A 23 8.28 10.91 12.34
N TRP A 24 7.21 10.18 12.27
CA TRP A 24 7.03 9.05 11.37
C TRP A 24 7.28 9.47 9.92
N PRO A 25 8.40 9.05 9.29
CA PRO A 25 8.73 9.50 7.93
C PRO A 25 7.63 9.14 6.94
N ALA A 26 6.99 7.96 7.10
CA ALA A 26 5.92 7.48 6.26
C ALA A 26 4.70 8.40 6.21
N LEU A 27 4.28 8.99 7.34
CA LEU A 27 3.14 9.94 7.38
C LEU A 27 3.41 11.22 6.57
N ARG A 28 4.67 11.67 6.53
CA ARG A 28 5.07 12.81 5.70
C ARG A 28 5.24 12.40 4.25
N ALA A 29 5.91 11.28 4.02
CA ALA A 29 6.13 10.74 2.68
C ALA A 29 4.80 10.52 1.95
N ALA A 30 3.82 9.89 2.60
CA ALA A 30 2.52 9.55 1.99
C ALA A 30 1.76 10.72 1.34
N ARG A 31 2.12 11.97 1.64
CA ARG A 31 1.51 13.19 1.08
C ARG A 31 2.50 14.13 0.40
N HIS A 32 3.73 13.69 0.23
CA HIS A 32 4.77 14.53 -0.33
C HIS A 32 4.80 14.43 -1.85
N ALA A 33 3.85 15.11 -2.52
CA ALA A 33 3.82 15.27 -3.97
C ALA A 33 4.05 16.76 -4.30
N VAL A 34 5.26 17.11 -4.68
CA VAL A 34 5.70 18.50 -4.93
C VAL A 34 6.10 18.73 -6.38
N VAL A 35 6.30 17.68 -7.16
CA VAL A 35 6.60 17.78 -8.59
C VAL A 35 5.40 18.38 -9.31
N PRO A 36 5.56 19.49 -10.08
CA PRO A 36 4.48 20.07 -10.87
C PRO A 36 3.94 19.04 -11.86
N ARG A 37 2.63 18.78 -11.81
CA ARG A 37 1.96 17.76 -12.62
C ARG A 37 0.73 18.32 -13.27
N ARG A 38 0.35 17.72 -14.38
CA ARG A 38 -0.86 18.06 -15.12
C ARG A 38 -1.83 16.89 -15.08
N PRO A 39 -3.12 17.13 -14.73
CA PRO A 39 -4.14 16.08 -14.74
C PRO A 39 -4.21 15.35 -16.06
N VAL A 40 -4.48 14.05 -16.03
CA VAL A 40 -4.69 13.20 -17.20
C VAL A 40 -6.16 12.78 -17.24
N ILE A 41 -6.82 13.08 -18.35
CA ILE A 41 -8.23 12.74 -18.62
C ILE A 41 -8.26 11.71 -19.74
N LEU A 42 -8.77 10.52 -19.47
CA LEU A 42 -9.02 9.48 -20.46
C LEU A 42 -10.42 9.66 -21.05
N HIS A 43 -10.52 9.77 -22.37
CA HIS A 43 -11.80 9.72 -23.07
C HIS A 43 -12.14 8.27 -23.43
N GLY A 44 -12.84 7.61 -22.52
CA GLY A 44 -13.31 6.23 -22.68
C GLY A 44 -14.72 6.14 -23.31
N PRO A 45 -15.24 4.91 -23.48
CA PRO A 45 -16.56 4.66 -24.06
C PRO A 45 -17.72 5.31 -23.30
N HIS A 46 -17.52 5.57 -22.00
CA HIS A 46 -18.54 6.14 -21.10
C HIS A 46 -18.32 7.63 -20.82
N GLY A 47 -17.41 8.28 -21.54
CA GLY A 47 -17.09 9.69 -21.41
C GLY A 47 -15.69 9.94 -20.81
N PRO A 48 -15.38 11.22 -20.53
CA PRO A 48 -14.09 11.60 -19.95
C PRO A 48 -14.00 11.23 -18.46
N VAL A 49 -12.89 10.60 -18.10
CA VAL A 49 -12.60 10.19 -16.71
C VAL A 49 -11.22 10.67 -16.28
N PRO A 50 -11.08 11.37 -15.14
CA PRO A 50 -9.77 11.68 -14.56
C PRO A 50 -9.10 10.39 -14.11
N VAL A 51 -7.95 10.05 -14.69
CA VAL A 51 -7.28 8.77 -14.39
C VAL A 51 -5.92 8.93 -13.72
N GLY A 52 -5.34 10.13 -13.71
CA GLY A 52 -4.02 10.34 -13.11
C GLY A 52 -3.48 11.74 -13.33
N SER A 53 -2.15 11.85 -13.31
CA SER A 53 -1.44 13.09 -13.63
C SER A 53 -0.03 12.78 -14.14
N VAL A 54 0.50 13.59 -15.02
CA VAL A 54 1.85 13.46 -15.59
C VAL A 54 2.71 14.66 -15.18
N ALA A 55 4.00 14.43 -14.87
CA ALA A 55 4.93 15.50 -14.54
C ALA A 55 5.06 16.48 -15.72
N GLU A 56 5.03 17.78 -15.46
CA GLU A 56 5.13 18.79 -16.52
C GLU A 56 6.44 18.70 -17.33
N ALA A 57 7.51 18.24 -16.69
CA ALA A 57 8.78 17.97 -17.36
C ALA A 57 8.68 16.91 -18.47
N HIS A 58 7.68 16.03 -18.44
CA HIS A 58 7.49 14.96 -19.41
C HIS A 58 6.53 15.33 -20.56
N LEU A 59 5.85 16.48 -20.49
CA LEU A 59 4.92 16.93 -21.54
C LEU A 59 5.55 17.00 -22.95
N PRO A 60 6.82 17.44 -23.12
CA PRO A 60 7.45 17.45 -24.45
C PRO A 60 7.53 16.05 -25.08
N ALA A 61 7.73 14.99 -24.29
CA ALA A 61 7.78 13.63 -24.81
C ALA A 61 6.41 13.18 -25.31
N LEU A 62 5.32 13.61 -24.67
CA LEU A 62 3.94 13.27 -25.08
C LEU A 62 3.49 13.96 -26.36
N ALA A 63 4.11 15.06 -26.74
CA ALA A 63 3.80 15.77 -27.97
C ALA A 63 4.12 14.97 -29.26
N ALA A 64 4.80 13.83 -29.15
CA ALA A 64 5.06 12.92 -30.26
C ALA A 64 3.80 12.21 -30.79
N TRP A 65 2.69 12.20 -30.03
CA TRP A 65 1.44 11.51 -30.38
C TRP A 65 0.23 12.45 -30.47
N PRO A 66 0.26 13.52 -31.33
CA PRO A 66 -0.82 14.49 -31.38
C PRO A 66 -2.16 13.89 -31.86
N GLN A 67 -2.14 12.71 -32.51
CA GLN A 67 -3.34 11.98 -32.91
C GLN A 67 -4.10 11.35 -31.72
N TRP A 68 -3.44 11.13 -30.60
CA TRP A 68 -4.01 10.48 -29.42
C TRP A 68 -3.96 11.34 -28.16
N ILE A 69 -3.01 12.27 -28.08
CA ILE A 69 -2.71 13.03 -26.86
C ILE A 69 -2.86 14.52 -27.11
N GLY A 70 -3.85 15.11 -26.47
CA GLY A 70 -4.02 16.56 -26.40
C GLY A 70 -3.30 17.12 -25.18
N ILE A 71 -2.51 18.18 -25.36
CA ILE A 71 -1.81 18.85 -24.28
C ILE A 71 -2.33 20.29 -24.17
N ALA A 72 -3.08 20.58 -23.11
CA ALA A 72 -3.60 21.91 -22.79
C ALA A 72 -3.06 22.40 -21.44
N PRO A 73 -3.14 23.71 -21.13
CA PRO A 73 -2.70 24.22 -19.83
C PRO A 73 -3.37 23.54 -18.64
N GLU A 74 -4.64 23.12 -18.78
CA GLU A 74 -5.46 22.58 -17.71
C GLU A 74 -5.32 21.07 -17.54
N ALA A 75 -5.08 20.33 -18.66
CA ALA A 75 -5.02 18.87 -18.64
C ALA A 75 -4.28 18.30 -19.85
N VAL A 76 -3.83 17.06 -19.71
CA VAL A 76 -3.50 16.14 -20.80
C VAL A 76 -4.72 15.27 -21.06
N THR A 77 -5.19 15.21 -22.31
CA THR A 77 -6.34 14.41 -22.71
C THR A 77 -5.89 13.23 -23.58
N LEU A 78 -6.39 12.04 -23.27
CA LEU A 78 -6.10 10.82 -24.02
C LEU A 78 -7.33 10.43 -24.85
N HIS A 79 -7.16 10.43 -26.17
CA HIS A 79 -8.20 10.13 -27.16
C HIS A 79 -7.79 8.92 -28.03
N PHE A 80 -7.68 7.76 -27.42
CA PHE A 80 -7.21 6.57 -28.12
C PHE A 80 -8.24 5.99 -29.13
N GLY A 81 -9.52 6.37 -28.99
CA GLY A 81 -10.61 5.90 -29.85
C GLY A 81 -10.96 4.43 -29.62
N GLY A 82 -12.10 4.02 -30.18
CA GLY A 82 -12.56 2.64 -30.10
C GLY A 82 -13.03 2.21 -28.70
N GLY A 83 -13.04 0.90 -28.47
CA GLY A 83 -13.36 0.30 -27.16
C GLY A 83 -12.12 0.15 -26.28
N ILE A 84 -12.30 -0.51 -25.14
CA ILE A 84 -11.24 -0.73 -24.14
C ILE A 84 -10.00 -1.38 -24.77
N GLU A 85 -10.15 -2.39 -25.62
CA GLU A 85 -9.03 -3.05 -26.30
C GLU A 85 -8.18 -2.10 -27.16
N ALA A 86 -8.81 -1.13 -27.83
CA ALA A 86 -8.11 -0.12 -28.62
C ALA A 86 -7.38 0.87 -27.72
N ILE A 87 -8.01 1.28 -26.60
CA ILE A 87 -7.39 2.12 -25.58
C ILE A 87 -6.13 1.44 -25.02
N ASP A 88 -6.24 0.20 -24.60
CA ASP A 88 -5.12 -0.59 -24.05
C ASP A 88 -3.97 -0.72 -25.04
N SER A 89 -4.27 -1.05 -26.30
CA SER A 89 -3.27 -1.21 -27.38
C SER A 89 -2.52 0.09 -27.69
N HIS A 90 -3.24 1.19 -27.83
CA HIS A 90 -2.63 2.49 -28.14
C HIS A 90 -1.83 3.02 -26.95
N TRP A 91 -2.35 2.87 -25.73
CA TRP A 91 -1.61 3.28 -24.53
C TRP A 91 -0.36 2.43 -24.30
N ALA A 92 -0.44 1.12 -24.55
CA ALA A 92 0.74 0.24 -24.52
C ALA A 92 1.81 0.70 -25.52
N THR A 93 1.42 1.09 -26.75
CA THR A 93 2.34 1.63 -27.78
C THR A 93 3.06 2.88 -27.28
N VAL A 94 2.35 3.81 -26.65
CA VAL A 94 2.93 5.02 -26.05
C VAL A 94 3.88 4.65 -24.90
N ASN A 95 3.47 3.74 -24.02
CA ASN A 95 4.26 3.32 -22.85
C ASN A 95 5.58 2.65 -23.25
N GLU A 96 5.57 1.77 -24.26
CA GLU A 96 6.78 1.15 -24.79
C GLU A 96 7.75 2.19 -25.36
N ALA A 97 7.26 3.20 -26.08
CA ALA A 97 8.11 4.26 -26.59
C ALA A 97 8.66 5.16 -25.47
N LEU A 98 7.89 5.43 -24.42
CA LEU A 98 8.36 6.16 -23.23
C LEU A 98 9.38 5.33 -22.43
N ARG A 99 9.19 4.01 -22.33
CA ARG A 99 10.17 3.08 -21.77
C ARG A 99 11.48 3.12 -22.55
N ALA A 100 11.42 3.05 -23.87
CA ALA A 100 12.60 3.12 -24.74
C ALA A 100 13.38 4.43 -24.58
N GLN A 101 12.72 5.52 -24.19
CA GLN A 101 13.31 6.82 -23.86
C GLN A 101 13.85 6.90 -22.41
N GLY A 102 13.65 5.84 -21.60
CA GLY A 102 14.05 5.82 -20.19
C GLY A 102 13.15 6.67 -19.28
N LEU A 103 11.95 7.06 -19.74
CA LEU A 103 10.97 7.83 -18.95
C LEU A 103 10.07 6.93 -18.10
N ILE A 104 9.85 5.69 -18.54
CA ILE A 104 9.23 4.64 -17.73
C ILE A 104 10.32 3.64 -17.38
N VAL A 105 10.57 3.46 -16.08
CA VAL A 105 11.62 2.59 -15.52
C VAL A 105 11.00 1.49 -14.65
N ALA A 106 11.78 0.48 -14.27
CA ALA A 106 11.34 -0.64 -13.43
C ALA A 106 10.18 -1.46 -14.03
N TRP A 107 10.21 -1.66 -15.34
CA TRP A 107 9.24 -2.45 -16.10
C TRP A 107 9.19 -3.92 -15.63
N ARG A 108 7.98 -4.50 -15.52
CA ARG A 108 7.78 -5.82 -14.90
C ARG A 108 6.94 -6.78 -15.75
N ASP A 109 6.34 -6.34 -16.85
CA ASP A 109 5.38 -7.09 -17.66
C ASP A 109 4.13 -7.52 -16.84
N GLU A 110 3.73 -6.66 -15.89
CA GLU A 110 2.60 -6.91 -14.99
C GLU A 110 1.45 -5.95 -15.30
N PRO A 111 0.28 -6.46 -15.75
CA PRO A 111 -0.86 -5.61 -16.06
C PRO A 111 -1.57 -5.12 -14.81
N TYR A 112 -1.81 -3.81 -14.73
CA TYR A 112 -2.60 -3.13 -13.71
C TYR A 112 -3.85 -2.50 -14.32
N GLY A 113 -4.90 -2.33 -13.51
CA GLY A 113 -6.06 -1.55 -13.89
C GLY A 113 -5.77 -0.04 -13.82
N VAL A 114 -6.34 0.71 -14.74
CA VAL A 114 -6.43 2.17 -14.63
C VAL A 114 -7.74 2.49 -13.94
N TRP A 115 -7.65 2.81 -12.65
CA TRP A 115 -8.79 2.97 -11.75
C TRP A 115 -9.21 4.43 -11.62
N ASP A 116 -10.49 4.69 -11.43
CA ASP A 116 -11.00 5.94 -10.90
C ASP A 116 -11.01 5.94 -9.34
N GLU A 117 -11.50 7.02 -8.74
CA GLU A 117 -11.58 7.15 -7.28
C GLU A 117 -12.58 6.16 -6.63
N GLN A 118 -13.45 5.53 -7.41
CA GLN A 118 -14.39 4.50 -6.99
C GLN A 118 -13.86 3.10 -7.23
N GLU A 119 -12.59 2.97 -7.63
CA GLU A 119 -11.91 1.72 -7.95
C GLU A 119 -12.60 0.96 -9.12
N MET A 120 -13.20 1.70 -10.06
CA MET A 120 -13.69 1.14 -11.32
C MET A 120 -12.59 1.20 -12.37
N SER A 121 -12.34 0.07 -13.04
CA SER A 121 -11.31 0.00 -14.10
C SER A 121 -11.82 0.53 -15.43
N HIS A 122 -11.03 1.40 -16.06
CA HIS A 122 -11.33 2.04 -17.36
C HIS A 122 -10.40 1.60 -18.49
N ALA A 123 -9.24 1.05 -18.16
CA ALA A 123 -8.23 0.58 -19.10
C ALA A 123 -7.22 -0.32 -18.37
N THR A 124 -6.29 -0.89 -19.14
CA THR A 124 -5.15 -1.64 -18.66
C THR A 124 -3.86 -0.87 -18.90
N ILE A 125 -2.96 -0.91 -17.92
CA ILE A 125 -1.64 -0.30 -18.03
C ILE A 125 -0.58 -1.23 -17.43
N GLU A 126 0.66 -1.14 -17.90
CA GLU A 126 1.77 -1.82 -17.23
C GLU A 126 2.08 -1.14 -15.89
N ARG A 127 2.42 -1.93 -14.87
CA ARG A 127 2.63 -1.48 -13.49
C ARG A 127 3.60 -0.30 -13.37
N ALA A 128 4.76 -0.34 -14.04
CA ALA A 128 5.73 0.76 -14.02
C ALA A 128 5.19 2.03 -14.68
N ALA A 129 4.38 1.88 -15.74
CA ALA A 129 3.77 3.01 -16.41
C ALA A 129 2.75 3.73 -15.50
N SER A 130 2.12 3.05 -14.55
CA SER A 130 1.22 3.67 -13.58
C SER A 130 1.90 4.81 -12.81
N ARG A 131 3.20 4.69 -12.53
CA ARG A 131 3.98 5.71 -11.80
C ARG A 131 4.26 6.94 -12.66
N PHE A 132 4.53 6.74 -13.95
CA PHE A 132 4.70 7.85 -14.91
C PHE A 132 3.41 8.65 -15.07
N TRP A 133 2.29 7.95 -15.31
CA TRP A 133 0.97 8.56 -15.51
C TRP A 133 0.27 8.96 -14.20
N GLY A 134 0.83 8.60 -13.04
CA GLY A 134 0.22 8.87 -11.74
C GLY A 134 -1.19 8.32 -11.60
N THR A 135 -1.46 7.15 -12.22
CA THR A 135 -2.75 6.47 -12.11
C THR A 135 -2.90 5.86 -10.72
N LEU A 136 -4.14 5.71 -10.26
CA LEU A 136 -4.42 5.02 -9.01
C LEU A 136 -3.99 3.55 -9.14
N THR A 137 -3.27 3.05 -8.13
CA THR A 137 -2.95 1.65 -7.94
C THR A 137 -3.56 1.14 -6.63
N LEU A 138 -3.76 -0.16 -6.53
CA LEU A 138 -4.26 -0.80 -5.33
C LEU A 138 -3.14 -1.67 -4.73
N GLY A 139 -3.01 -1.65 -3.40
CA GLY A 139 -2.12 -2.51 -2.64
C GLY A 139 -2.86 -3.24 -1.54
N ALA A 140 -2.38 -4.41 -1.13
CA ALA A 140 -2.92 -5.20 -0.03
C ALA A 140 -1.81 -5.59 0.92
N HIS A 141 -1.90 -5.15 2.18
CA HIS A 141 -0.93 -5.46 3.23
C HIS A 141 -1.62 -6.13 4.42
N CYS A 142 -0.96 -7.12 5.02
CA CYS A 142 -1.47 -7.82 6.19
C CYS A 142 -0.48 -7.79 7.36
N ASN A 143 -0.95 -7.28 8.49
CA ASN A 143 -0.24 -7.39 9.76
C ASN A 143 -0.52 -8.77 10.36
N GLY A 144 0.51 -9.62 10.42
CA GLY A 144 0.44 -10.85 11.21
C GLY A 144 0.73 -10.56 12.68
N TYR A 145 -0.13 -11.00 13.61
CA TYR A 145 0.07 -10.67 15.02
C TYR A 145 -0.22 -11.83 15.97
N VAL A 146 0.41 -11.76 17.16
CA VAL A 146 0.22 -12.69 18.28
C VAL A 146 -0.40 -11.95 19.44
N VAL A 147 -1.26 -12.62 20.21
CA VAL A 147 -1.96 -12.05 21.36
C VAL A 147 -1.60 -12.73 22.67
N ASP A 148 -1.81 -12.03 23.79
CA ASP A 148 -1.79 -12.61 25.13
C ASP A 148 -3.11 -13.36 25.46
N ALA A 149 -3.18 -13.89 26.69
CA ALA A 149 -4.36 -14.61 27.17
C ALA A 149 -5.63 -13.73 27.25
N LEU A 150 -5.49 -12.41 27.21
CA LEU A 150 -6.61 -11.44 27.22
C LEU A 150 -6.99 -10.99 25.81
N GLY A 151 -6.35 -11.55 24.76
CA GLY A 151 -6.59 -11.17 23.36
C GLY A 151 -5.91 -9.88 22.92
N ARG A 152 -5.00 -9.30 23.72
CA ARG A 152 -4.30 -8.07 23.38
C ARG A 152 -3.07 -8.38 22.52
N PRO A 153 -2.83 -7.65 21.41
CA PRO A 153 -1.63 -7.80 20.60
C PRO A 153 -0.35 -7.60 21.43
N THR A 154 0.57 -8.54 21.32
CA THR A 154 1.88 -8.51 21.98
C THR A 154 3.03 -8.44 21.03
N HIS A 155 2.92 -9.11 19.86
CA HIS A 155 3.96 -9.18 18.85
C HIS A 155 3.37 -9.03 17.46
N LEU A 156 4.19 -8.50 16.54
CA LEU A 156 3.96 -8.46 15.10
C LEU A 156 4.97 -9.34 14.38
N TRP A 157 4.52 -10.04 13.35
CA TRP A 157 5.40 -10.65 12.39
C TRP A 157 5.90 -9.59 11.41
N VAL A 158 7.21 -9.38 11.40
CA VAL A 158 7.93 -8.44 10.56
C VAL A 158 8.67 -9.23 9.50
N ALA A 159 8.54 -8.86 8.26
CA ALA A 159 9.32 -9.39 7.14
C ALA A 159 10.49 -8.45 6.81
N GLN A 160 11.59 -9.01 6.29
CA GLN A 160 12.59 -8.22 5.58
C GLN A 160 12.54 -8.55 4.10
N ARG A 161 12.41 -7.53 3.28
CA ARG A 161 12.45 -7.66 1.81
C ARG A 161 13.82 -8.18 1.37
N SER A 162 13.81 -9.07 0.39
CA SER A 162 15.06 -9.55 -0.22
C SER A 162 15.87 -8.38 -0.78
N LEU A 163 17.19 -8.51 -0.79
CA LEU A 163 18.09 -7.54 -1.41
C LEU A 163 17.96 -7.51 -2.94
N ASP A 164 17.34 -8.53 -3.53
CA ASP A 164 17.11 -8.62 -4.96
C ASP A 164 15.78 -7.96 -5.41
N LYS A 165 14.96 -7.49 -4.46
CA LYS A 165 13.74 -6.73 -4.78
C LYS A 165 14.10 -5.44 -5.52
N PRO A 166 13.41 -5.10 -6.63
CA PRO A 166 13.70 -3.90 -7.41
C PRO A 166 13.28 -2.60 -6.70
N THR A 167 12.41 -2.68 -5.70
CA THR A 167 11.98 -1.52 -4.88
C THR A 167 12.20 -1.83 -3.41
N ASP A 168 12.76 -0.86 -2.68
CA ASP A 168 13.01 -0.90 -1.23
C ASP A 168 13.73 -2.18 -0.77
N PRO A 169 14.85 -2.60 -1.41
CA PRO A 169 15.58 -3.80 -1.04
C PRO A 169 16.08 -3.72 0.41
N GLY A 170 15.89 -4.79 1.17
CA GLY A 170 16.35 -4.92 2.55
C GLY A 170 15.55 -4.11 3.58
N MET A 171 14.55 -3.33 3.19
CA MET A 171 13.65 -2.66 4.13
C MET A 171 12.73 -3.65 4.83
N LEU A 172 12.18 -3.24 5.97
CA LEU A 172 11.20 -4.03 6.70
C LEU A 172 9.82 -3.87 6.07
N ASP A 173 9.02 -4.93 6.19
CA ASP A 173 7.67 -5.01 5.62
C ASP A 173 6.72 -5.70 6.61
N ASN A 174 5.42 -5.69 6.29
CA ASN A 174 4.42 -6.46 7.02
C ASN A 174 4.61 -7.97 6.77
N LEU A 175 3.80 -8.81 7.40
CA LEU A 175 3.81 -10.26 7.17
C LEU A 175 3.62 -10.59 5.69
N ILE A 176 2.74 -9.85 5.03
CA ILE A 176 2.39 -9.95 3.62
C ILE A 176 2.23 -8.54 3.08
N GLY A 177 2.74 -8.28 1.86
CA GLY A 177 2.56 -7.00 1.20
C GLY A 177 2.77 -7.08 -0.30
N GLY A 178 1.74 -6.73 -1.08
CA GLY A 178 1.84 -6.75 -2.53
C GLY A 178 0.87 -5.81 -3.24
N GLY A 179 1.16 -5.58 -4.52
CA GLY A 179 0.27 -4.84 -5.39
C GLY A 179 -0.88 -5.71 -5.90
N VAL A 180 -1.95 -5.05 -6.34
CA VAL A 180 -3.13 -5.71 -6.88
C VAL A 180 -3.10 -5.63 -8.41
N PRO A 181 -2.80 -6.71 -9.11
CA PRO A 181 -2.79 -6.74 -10.57
C PRO A 181 -4.21 -6.72 -11.14
N LEU A 182 -4.30 -6.48 -12.45
CA LEU A 182 -5.58 -6.52 -13.17
C LEU A 182 -6.30 -7.85 -12.97
N GLY A 183 -7.61 -7.79 -12.73
CA GLY A 183 -8.47 -8.97 -12.57
C GLY A 183 -8.45 -9.61 -11.17
N GLN A 184 -7.68 -9.05 -10.23
CA GLN A 184 -7.71 -9.42 -8.83
C GLN A 184 -8.37 -8.31 -8.00
N SER A 185 -9.11 -8.69 -6.96
CA SER A 185 -9.45 -7.80 -5.86
C SER A 185 -8.26 -7.69 -4.88
N PRO A 186 -8.25 -6.70 -3.98
CA PRO A 186 -7.26 -6.65 -2.90
C PRO A 186 -7.21 -7.93 -2.05
N TRP A 187 -8.37 -8.60 -1.90
CA TRP A 187 -8.45 -9.88 -1.19
C TRP A 187 -7.81 -11.03 -1.99
N ASP A 188 -8.04 -11.11 -3.30
CA ASP A 188 -7.42 -12.15 -4.14
C ASP A 188 -5.90 -12.01 -4.18
N ALA A 189 -5.41 -10.77 -4.31
CA ALA A 189 -3.97 -10.47 -4.23
C ALA A 189 -3.39 -10.87 -2.87
N LEU A 190 -4.08 -10.54 -1.77
CA LEU A 190 -3.66 -10.91 -0.43
C LEU A 190 -3.53 -12.44 -0.26
N GLN A 191 -4.51 -13.21 -0.78
CA GLN A 191 -4.47 -14.67 -0.70
C GLN A 191 -3.28 -15.27 -1.46
N ARG A 192 -2.96 -14.74 -2.62
CA ARG A 192 -1.81 -15.16 -3.43
C ARG A 192 -0.51 -14.86 -2.71
N GLU A 193 -0.31 -13.62 -2.29
CA GLU A 193 0.89 -13.17 -1.56
C GLU A 193 1.06 -13.92 -0.22
N ALA A 194 -0.05 -14.27 0.44
CA ALA A 194 -0.02 -15.03 1.69
C ALA A 194 0.65 -16.39 1.54
N PHE A 195 0.43 -17.06 0.41
CA PHE A 195 1.13 -18.31 0.09
C PHE A 195 2.59 -18.03 -0.31
N GLU A 196 2.80 -17.10 -1.23
CA GLU A 196 4.12 -16.81 -1.82
C GLU A 196 5.11 -16.28 -0.77
N GLU A 197 4.74 -15.27 0.00
CA GLU A 197 5.62 -14.62 0.98
C GLU A 197 5.64 -15.33 2.34
N ALA A 198 4.53 -15.92 2.81
CA ALA A 198 4.42 -16.44 4.17
C ALA A 198 4.09 -17.94 4.29
N GLY A 199 3.82 -18.63 3.18
CA GLY A 199 3.48 -20.06 3.15
C GLY A 199 2.20 -20.37 3.93
N LEU A 200 1.23 -19.43 3.92
CA LEU A 200 -0.05 -19.59 4.58
C LEU A 200 -1.03 -20.34 3.67
N ALA A 201 -1.74 -21.29 4.26
CA ALA A 201 -2.79 -22.01 3.56
C ALA A 201 -4.05 -21.16 3.40
N PRO A 202 -4.93 -21.46 2.41
CA PRO A 202 -6.15 -20.69 2.17
C PRO A 202 -7.08 -20.56 3.40
N ASP A 203 -7.15 -21.59 4.24
CA ASP A 203 -7.93 -21.58 5.47
C ASP A 203 -7.30 -20.75 6.59
N GLU A 204 -5.96 -20.58 6.58
CA GLU A 204 -5.27 -19.72 7.51
C GLU A 204 -5.53 -18.24 7.15
N ILE A 205 -5.32 -17.86 5.87
CA ILE A 205 -5.52 -16.47 5.44
C ILE A 205 -7.00 -16.05 5.46
N ALA A 206 -7.93 -17.00 5.30
CA ALA A 206 -9.37 -16.74 5.41
C ALA A 206 -9.80 -16.17 6.79
N LEU A 207 -8.94 -16.27 7.80
CA LEU A 207 -9.15 -15.69 9.13
C LEU A 207 -8.72 -14.22 9.22
N ALA A 208 -8.09 -13.66 8.18
CA ALA A 208 -7.71 -12.26 8.18
C ALA A 208 -8.95 -11.35 8.18
N THR A 209 -8.86 -10.27 8.92
CA THR A 209 -9.92 -9.28 9.05
C THR A 209 -9.52 -7.98 8.36
N PRO A 210 -10.45 -7.32 7.61
CA PRO A 210 -10.14 -6.05 6.98
C PRO A 210 -9.94 -4.94 8.01
N GLY A 211 -8.91 -4.12 7.76
CA GLY A 211 -8.66 -2.86 8.42
C GLY A 211 -9.22 -1.69 7.62
N ARG A 212 -8.47 -0.58 7.57
CA ARG A 212 -8.83 0.60 6.80
C ARG A 212 -8.15 0.60 5.43
N VAL A 213 -8.63 1.46 4.54
CA VAL A 213 -7.93 1.78 3.29
C VAL A 213 -7.17 3.09 3.52
N VAL A 214 -5.85 3.05 3.33
CA VAL A 214 -4.97 4.21 3.51
C VAL A 214 -4.55 4.73 2.14
N ALA A 215 -4.78 6.02 1.87
CA ALA A 215 -4.45 6.64 0.58
C ALA A 215 -3.05 7.25 0.62
N LEU A 216 -2.22 6.89 -0.35
CA LEU A 216 -0.92 7.48 -0.61
C LEU A 216 -0.97 8.38 -1.85
N HIS A 217 -0.27 9.51 -1.80
CA HIS A 217 -0.10 10.43 -2.92
C HIS A 217 1.25 11.12 -2.78
N CYS A 218 2.31 10.51 -3.31
CA CYS A 218 3.68 10.98 -3.09
C CYS A 218 4.58 10.79 -4.31
N ASP A 219 5.52 11.71 -4.46
CA ASP A 219 6.58 11.58 -5.45
C ASP A 219 7.56 10.48 -5.02
N ILE A 220 7.91 9.61 -5.96
CA ILE A 220 8.91 8.56 -5.84
C ILE A 220 9.88 8.66 -7.02
N PRO A 221 11.06 8.00 -6.98
CA PRO A 221 12.04 8.08 -8.06
C PRO A 221 11.47 7.71 -9.45
N GLU A 222 10.51 6.79 -9.51
CA GLU A 222 9.88 6.32 -10.74
C GLU A 222 8.73 7.21 -11.22
N GLY A 223 8.29 8.19 -10.43
CA GLY A 223 7.20 9.09 -10.77
C GLY A 223 6.30 9.47 -9.61
N LEU A 224 5.01 9.19 -9.69
CA LEU A 224 4.02 9.41 -8.63
C LEU A 224 3.46 8.07 -8.15
N GLN A 225 3.57 7.79 -6.87
CA GLN A 225 2.78 6.76 -6.20
C GLN A 225 1.44 7.37 -5.77
N ARG A 226 0.37 6.95 -6.39
CA ARG A 226 -1.01 7.21 -5.99
C ARG A 226 -1.64 5.86 -5.75
N GLU A 227 -1.95 5.54 -4.49
CA GLU A 227 -2.29 4.19 -4.11
C GLU A 227 -3.35 4.16 -3.01
N HIS A 228 -4.31 3.23 -3.14
CA HIS A 228 -5.16 2.79 -2.05
C HIS A 228 -4.58 1.52 -1.44
N LEU A 229 -4.06 1.62 -0.23
CA LEU A 229 -3.50 0.51 0.53
C LEU A 229 -4.60 -0.13 1.37
N HIS A 230 -5.06 -1.31 0.99
CA HIS A 230 -6.03 -2.11 1.74
C HIS A 230 -5.30 -2.86 2.86
N VAL A 231 -5.57 -2.48 4.10
CA VAL A 231 -4.92 -3.08 5.27
C VAL A 231 -5.76 -4.24 5.79
N TYR A 232 -5.08 -5.31 6.18
CA TYR A 232 -5.68 -6.49 6.83
C TYR A 232 -4.88 -6.87 8.08
N ASP A 233 -5.52 -7.61 8.98
CA ASP A 233 -4.88 -8.16 10.17
C ASP A 233 -5.17 -9.65 10.27
N LEU A 234 -4.12 -10.45 10.50
CA LEU A 234 -4.22 -11.88 10.72
C LEU A 234 -3.62 -12.27 12.06
N ARG A 235 -4.47 -12.80 12.94
CA ARG A 235 -4.00 -13.41 14.18
C ARG A 235 -3.39 -14.78 13.88
N LEU A 236 -2.09 -14.93 14.20
CA LEU A 236 -1.40 -16.20 14.09
C LEU A 236 -1.16 -16.84 15.48
N PRO A 237 -1.25 -18.17 15.60
CA PRO A 237 -0.83 -18.87 16.80
C PRO A 237 0.65 -18.65 17.07
N ALA A 238 1.05 -18.56 18.36
CA ALA A 238 2.44 -18.27 18.76
C ALA A 238 3.49 -19.26 18.19
N GLY A 239 3.10 -20.47 17.82
CA GLY A 239 3.98 -21.48 17.22
C GLY A 239 3.97 -21.52 15.69
N ARG A 240 3.16 -20.69 15.02
CA ARG A 240 3.06 -20.67 13.54
C ARG A 240 4.04 -19.65 12.99
N ALA A 241 5.20 -20.13 12.54
CA ALA A 241 6.18 -19.28 11.85
C ALA A 241 5.88 -19.22 10.35
N PRO A 242 5.87 -18.02 9.73
CA PRO A 242 5.77 -17.86 8.29
C PRO A 242 6.97 -18.47 7.55
N GLN A 243 6.76 -18.88 6.32
CA GLN A 243 7.79 -19.48 5.47
C GLN A 243 7.69 -18.91 4.06
N ASN A 244 8.68 -18.14 3.66
CA ASN A 244 8.77 -17.61 2.29
C ASN A 244 8.90 -18.75 1.27
N GLN A 245 8.15 -18.67 0.14
CA GLN A 245 8.11 -19.66 -0.92
C GLN A 245 8.76 -19.19 -2.23
N ASP A 246 8.79 -17.87 -2.48
CA ASP A 246 9.21 -17.26 -3.76
C ASP A 246 10.61 -16.60 -3.73
N GLY A 247 11.18 -16.41 -2.53
CA GLY A 247 12.48 -15.76 -2.34
C GLY A 247 12.41 -14.24 -2.25
N GLU A 248 11.22 -13.64 -2.25
CA GLU A 248 11.05 -12.19 -2.13
C GLU A 248 11.22 -11.67 -0.70
N VAL A 249 11.10 -12.53 0.30
CA VAL A 249 11.33 -12.26 1.72
C VAL A 249 12.60 -12.94 2.20
N ALA A 250 13.54 -12.18 2.74
CA ALA A 250 14.80 -12.70 3.27
C ALA A 250 14.61 -13.45 4.61
N TRP A 251 13.75 -12.92 5.48
CA TRP A 251 13.38 -13.55 6.74
C TRP A 251 12.07 -12.97 7.31
N HIS A 252 11.45 -13.75 8.23
CA HIS A 252 10.39 -13.27 9.11
C HIS A 252 10.84 -13.37 10.55
N GLN A 253 10.52 -12.38 11.36
CA GLN A 253 10.77 -12.36 12.79
C GLN A 253 9.55 -11.85 13.56
N CYS A 254 9.29 -12.45 14.71
CA CYS A 254 8.19 -12.05 15.58
C CYS A 254 8.72 -11.04 16.61
N TRP A 255 8.40 -9.75 16.43
CA TRP A 255 8.88 -8.66 17.26
C TRP A 255 7.82 -8.16 18.23
N PRO A 256 8.18 -7.72 19.44
CA PRO A 256 7.25 -6.97 20.28
C PRO A 256 6.63 -5.81 19.51
N VAL A 257 5.33 -5.57 19.69
CA VAL A 257 4.62 -4.48 18.97
C VAL A 257 5.34 -3.14 19.13
N ALA A 258 5.84 -2.84 20.33
CA ALA A 258 6.56 -1.60 20.59
C ALA A 258 7.86 -1.47 19.79
N GLU A 259 8.58 -2.58 19.55
CA GLU A 259 9.80 -2.60 18.74
C GLU A 259 9.50 -2.39 17.27
N ALA A 260 8.47 -3.06 16.74
CA ALA A 260 8.02 -2.87 15.36
C ALA A 260 7.59 -1.41 15.09
N LEU A 261 6.83 -0.81 16.01
CA LEU A 261 6.42 0.59 15.92
C LEU A 261 7.61 1.56 16.01
N ALA A 262 8.59 1.28 16.86
CA ALA A 262 9.81 2.10 16.94
C ALA A 262 10.60 2.05 15.62
N ALA A 263 10.74 0.87 15.03
CA ALA A 263 11.42 0.70 13.75
C ALA A 263 10.67 1.40 12.59
N ALA A 264 9.34 1.38 12.59
CA ALA A 264 8.54 2.12 11.62
C ALA A 264 8.69 3.65 11.81
N ALA A 265 8.73 4.12 13.06
CA ALA A 265 8.97 5.53 13.39
C ALA A 265 10.36 6.01 12.98
N GLU A 266 11.35 5.12 12.95
CA GLU A 266 12.72 5.36 12.49
C GLU A 266 12.86 5.32 10.95
N GLY A 267 11.80 4.94 10.21
CA GLY A 267 11.84 4.81 8.76
C GLY A 267 12.53 3.54 8.25
N ARG A 268 12.56 2.49 9.05
CA ARG A 268 13.15 1.19 8.65
C ARG A 268 12.19 0.32 7.86
N PHE A 269 10.88 0.59 7.93
CA PHE A 269 9.85 -0.02 7.12
C PHE A 269 9.67 0.72 5.80
N THR A 270 9.17 0.02 4.77
CA THR A 270 8.63 0.69 3.58
C THR A 270 7.53 1.67 4.01
N THR A 271 7.24 2.66 3.17
CA THR A 271 6.19 3.65 3.50
C THR A 271 4.84 2.96 3.73
N ASP A 272 4.48 2.04 2.85
CA ASP A 272 3.22 1.31 2.86
C ASP A 272 3.10 0.45 4.12
N ALA A 273 4.14 -0.33 4.42
CA ALA A 273 4.16 -1.19 5.60
C ALA A 273 4.16 -0.40 6.92
N ALA A 274 4.86 0.74 6.99
CA ALA A 274 4.82 1.60 8.15
C ALA A 274 3.41 2.15 8.42
N LEU A 275 2.70 2.57 7.36
CA LEU A 275 1.32 3.05 7.46
C LEU A 275 0.35 1.95 7.87
N ALA A 276 0.47 0.75 7.29
CA ALA A 276 -0.33 -0.42 7.66
C ALA A 276 -0.08 -0.83 9.13
N THR A 277 1.18 -0.76 9.60
CA THR A 277 1.54 -1.04 11.00
C THR A 277 0.97 0.01 11.95
N LEU A 278 0.97 1.29 11.57
CA LEU A 278 0.36 2.36 12.35
C LEU A 278 -1.17 2.21 12.42
N ASP A 279 -1.79 1.86 11.29
CA ASP A 279 -3.22 1.57 11.21
C ASP A 279 -3.64 0.45 12.17
N PHE A 280 -2.88 -0.64 12.18
CA PHE A 280 -3.03 -1.72 13.14
C PHE A 280 -2.95 -1.20 14.58
N ALA A 281 -1.90 -0.45 14.91
CA ALA A 281 -1.66 0.03 16.26
C ALA A 281 -2.79 0.95 16.77
N VAL A 282 -3.35 1.78 15.91
CA VAL A 282 -4.51 2.64 16.23
C VAL A 282 -5.77 1.82 16.43
N ARG A 283 -6.10 0.90 15.52
CA ARG A 283 -7.31 0.07 15.59
C ARG A 283 -7.31 -0.88 16.78
N HIS A 284 -6.15 -1.38 17.17
CA HIS A 284 -5.98 -2.25 18.34
C HIS A 284 -5.72 -1.50 19.65
N GLY A 285 -5.79 -0.16 19.66
CA GLY A 285 -5.64 0.66 20.86
C GLY A 285 -4.24 0.70 21.47
N VAL A 286 -3.21 0.28 20.72
CA VAL A 286 -1.80 0.42 21.12
C VAL A 286 -1.37 1.89 21.02
N VAL A 287 -1.82 2.58 19.96
CA VAL A 287 -1.75 4.04 19.82
C VAL A 287 -3.13 4.60 20.12
N ALA A 288 -3.20 5.55 21.04
CA ALA A 288 -4.49 6.12 21.45
C ALA A 288 -5.11 6.95 20.30
N ALA A 289 -6.44 6.92 20.15
CA ALA A 289 -7.14 7.63 19.08
C ALA A 289 -6.92 9.15 19.08
N HIS A 290 -6.57 9.73 20.23
CA HIS A 290 -6.26 11.16 20.36
C HIS A 290 -4.76 11.48 20.20
N ASP A 291 -3.92 10.47 19.94
CA ASP A 291 -2.50 10.67 19.67
C ASP A 291 -2.35 11.43 18.33
N PRO A 292 -1.42 12.40 18.24
CA PRO A 292 -1.15 13.11 16.98
C PRO A 292 -0.86 12.20 15.79
N LEU A 293 -0.28 11.01 16.00
CA LEU A 293 -0.04 10.03 14.95
C LEU A 293 -1.35 9.44 14.42
N ALA A 294 -2.29 9.09 15.31
CA ALA A 294 -3.61 8.59 14.93
C ALA A 294 -4.39 9.65 14.14
N VAL A 295 -4.35 10.90 14.59
CA VAL A 295 -4.99 12.04 13.89
C VAL A 295 -4.36 12.27 12.51
N ALA A 296 -3.03 12.17 12.40
CA ALA A 296 -2.33 12.32 11.12
C ALA A 296 -2.66 11.17 10.14
N LEU A 297 -2.76 9.94 10.66
CA LEU A 297 -3.17 8.78 9.87
C LEU A 297 -4.62 8.90 9.39
N GLU A 298 -5.55 9.35 10.27
CA GLU A 298 -6.97 9.51 9.91
C GLU A 298 -7.16 10.37 8.66
N ALA A 299 -6.31 11.38 8.51
CA ALA A 299 -6.34 12.23 7.34
C ALA A 299 -5.85 11.52 6.05
N LEU A 300 -5.27 10.33 6.14
CA LEU A 300 -4.90 9.47 5.00
C LEU A 300 -5.94 8.37 4.72
N VAL A 301 -6.94 8.18 5.59
CA VAL A 301 -7.95 7.13 5.38
C VAL A 301 -8.86 7.50 4.22
N ALA A 302 -8.92 6.62 3.22
CA ALA A 302 -9.78 6.82 2.06
C ALA A 302 -11.26 6.87 2.48
N GLY A 303 -12.00 7.84 1.94
CA GLY A 303 -13.40 8.08 2.30
C GLY A 303 -13.63 8.90 3.57
N ALA A 304 -12.63 9.18 4.40
CA ALA A 304 -12.80 10.01 5.60
C ALA A 304 -13.27 11.44 5.28
N ALA A 305 -12.89 11.97 4.11
CA ALA A 305 -13.29 13.31 3.65
C ALA A 305 -14.71 13.37 3.05
N SER A 306 -15.34 12.25 2.72
CA SER A 306 -16.63 12.18 2.01
C SER A 306 -17.82 11.81 2.89
N GLY A 307 -17.64 11.46 4.15
CA GLY A 307 -18.73 11.14 5.07
C GLY A 307 -19.63 9.96 4.65
N ALA A 308 -19.18 9.15 3.71
CA ALA A 308 -19.92 7.97 3.26
C ALA A 308 -19.57 6.76 4.15
N PRO A 309 -20.57 5.98 4.60
CA PRO A 309 -20.30 4.77 5.37
C PRO A 309 -19.63 3.74 4.46
N ALA A 310 -18.55 3.12 4.97
CA ALA A 310 -17.91 1.99 4.32
C ALA A 310 -18.96 0.93 3.97
N ALA A 311 -19.06 0.58 2.70
CA ALA A 311 -19.91 -0.52 2.25
C ALA A 311 -19.40 -1.84 2.86
N ARG A 312 -20.36 -2.63 3.38
CA ARG A 312 -20.13 -3.94 4.03
C ARG A 312 -19.72 -4.99 3.02
#